data_d63a56249e4e29e3252d25b799077499
#
_entry.id   d63a56249e4e29e3252d25b799077499
#
_cell.length_a   1.000
_cell.length_b   1.000
_cell.length_c   1.000
_cell.angle_alpha   90.00
_cell.angle_beta   90.00
_cell.angle_gamma   90.00
#
_symmetry.space_group_name_H-M   'P 1'
#
loop_
_entity.id
_entity.type
_entity.pdbx_description
1 polymer ?
#
loop_
_entity_poly.entity_id
_entity_poly.type
_entity_poly.pdbx_seq_one_letter_code
_entity_poly.pdbx_strand_id
1 'polypeptide(L)'
;MTPGPFQGSGVSYFYQLATQPQRTAPMLTIQSLRDEKERIITALQKRHFDAREAIEAILEWDSDRRKTQAALDETLAQSNALSREIGGLMREGKKDEAEVIKSKTAAFKVQSTELKEQMQALEDQIHNALCHIPNAPHGSVTAGRNAEDNIEIFRSGNADTLDHHKKPHWEIAEECQLIDFELGAKVTGAGFPFYRGKGAKLQRGLIRYFLERADEGGYEEFIPPHMINAESGFGTGQLPDKEGQMYHMPEDELYMIPTAEVPLTNIYRDVIVKEADLPIKLCGYTPCFRREAGSYGKDVRGLNRLHQFDKVEVVQLSKPEASYDTLDSMVDHVKGLLEALELPYRILRLCGGDMGFTAAMTYDFEVWSAAQERWLEVSSVSNFETYQAHRLKCRYKSADGKSHWVHTLNGSALALPRIVAALLENHQDETGIQIPEALAPYCGFERIDYPT
;
A
#
# COMPACT_ATOMS: atom_id res chain seq x y z
N MET A 1 43.71 -26.30 33.40
CA MET A 1 42.40 -26.93 33.16
C MET A 1 41.73 -26.19 32.02
N THR A 2 41.82 -26.73 30.82
CA THR A 2 41.25 -26.24 29.59
C THR A 2 39.83 -26.80 29.45
N PRO A 3 38.81 -26.01 29.12
CA PRO A 3 37.50 -26.55 28.80
C PRO A 3 37.45 -27.04 27.34
N GLY A 4 36.95 -28.23 27.13
CA GLY A 4 36.81 -28.90 25.86
C GLY A 4 35.63 -28.34 25.04
N PRO A 5 35.52 -28.71 23.75
CA PRO A 5 34.56 -28.10 22.82
C PRO A 5 33.16 -28.62 23.02
N PHE A 6 32.19 -27.72 23.11
CA PHE A 6 30.76 -28.01 23.04
C PHE A 6 30.41 -28.49 21.63
N GLN A 7 30.04 -29.73 21.49
CA GLN A 7 29.32 -30.25 20.34
C GLN A 7 27.84 -29.92 20.51
N GLY A 8 27.34 -28.96 19.79
CA GLY A 8 25.92 -28.62 19.65
C GLY A 8 25.36 -29.20 18.36
N SER A 9 24.82 -30.42 18.45
CA SER A 9 23.90 -30.97 17.43
C SER A 9 22.50 -30.43 17.69
N GLY A 10 21.91 -29.69 16.76
CA GLY A 10 20.50 -29.30 16.89
C GLY A 10 20.05 -28.06 16.18
N VAL A 11 20.47 -27.80 14.95
CA VAL A 11 19.84 -26.78 14.08
C VAL A 11 19.72 -27.37 12.67
N SER A 12 18.76 -28.23 12.46
CA SER A 12 18.36 -28.67 11.12
C SER A 12 16.99 -29.34 11.16
N TYR A 13 15.94 -28.61 11.49
CA TYR A 13 14.55 -29.07 11.31
C TYR A 13 13.56 -27.90 11.09
N PHE A 14 13.92 -26.87 10.31
CA PHE A 14 12.93 -25.85 9.92
C PHE A 14 13.04 -25.41 8.45
N TYR A 15 13.63 -26.20 7.58
CA TYR A 15 13.69 -25.89 6.14
C TYR A 15 13.22 -27.07 5.31
N GLN A 16 11.94 -27.44 5.44
CA GLN A 16 11.22 -28.24 4.43
C GLN A 16 9.71 -28.13 4.62
N LEU A 17 9.19 -26.92 4.49
CA LEU A 17 7.85 -26.68 3.98
C LEU A 17 8.03 -25.66 2.86
N ALA A 18 8.37 -26.18 1.69
CA ALA A 18 8.12 -25.44 0.45
C ALA A 18 6.61 -25.27 0.38
N THR A 19 6.12 -24.18 0.95
CA THR A 19 4.76 -23.72 0.77
C THR A 19 4.60 -23.41 -0.71
N GLN A 20 3.76 -24.20 -1.38
CA GLN A 20 3.21 -23.76 -2.66
C GLN A 20 2.75 -22.32 -2.48
N PRO A 21 3.06 -21.38 -3.39
CA PRO A 21 2.62 -20.01 -3.27
C PRO A 21 1.11 -20.02 -3.09
N GLN A 22 0.64 -19.56 -1.92
CA GLN A 22 -0.80 -19.45 -1.66
C GLN A 22 -1.34 -18.46 -2.67
N ARG A 23 -2.28 -18.91 -3.51
CA ARG A 23 -2.94 -18.08 -4.51
C ARG A 23 -3.62 -16.91 -3.82
N THR A 24 -3.08 -15.73 -4.00
CA THR A 24 -3.68 -14.47 -3.54
C THR A 24 -4.90 -14.16 -4.40
N ALA A 25 -5.98 -13.65 -3.79
CA ALA A 25 -7.20 -13.30 -4.51
C ALA A 25 -6.95 -12.09 -5.45
N PRO A 26 -7.56 -12.04 -6.66
CA PRO A 26 -7.39 -10.94 -7.59
C PRO A 26 -8.12 -9.67 -7.11
N MET A 27 -7.69 -8.52 -7.57
CA MET A 27 -8.08 -7.15 -7.17
C MET A 27 -9.48 -6.74 -7.60
N LEU A 28 -9.77 -6.87 -8.89
CA LEU A 28 -11.12 -6.90 -9.43
C LEU A 28 -11.55 -8.34 -9.45
N THR A 29 -12.72 -8.66 -8.89
CA THR A 29 -13.18 -10.04 -8.90
C THR A 29 -13.70 -10.40 -10.28
N ILE A 30 -13.52 -11.66 -10.70
CA ILE A 30 -14.14 -12.17 -11.92
C ILE A 30 -15.66 -11.97 -11.88
N GLN A 31 -16.26 -12.06 -10.69
CA GLN A 31 -17.70 -11.82 -10.51
C GLN A 31 -18.07 -10.37 -10.84
N SER A 32 -17.32 -9.38 -10.30
CA SER A 32 -17.59 -7.97 -10.64
C SER A 32 -17.37 -7.67 -12.13
N LEU A 33 -16.37 -8.31 -12.77
CA LEU A 33 -16.17 -8.19 -14.21
C LEU A 33 -17.30 -8.77 -15.04
N ARG A 34 -17.96 -9.83 -14.56
CA ARG A 34 -19.14 -10.40 -15.24
C ARG A 34 -20.37 -9.51 -15.07
N ASP A 35 -20.60 -9.05 -13.84
CA ASP A 35 -21.85 -8.37 -13.49
C ASP A 35 -21.84 -6.90 -13.94
N GLU A 36 -20.66 -6.25 -13.97
CA GLU A 36 -20.53 -4.82 -14.14
C GLU A 36 -19.50 -4.42 -15.23
N LYS A 37 -19.27 -5.29 -16.22
CA LYS A 37 -18.23 -5.13 -17.27
C LYS A 37 -18.15 -3.71 -17.82
N GLU A 38 -19.25 -3.19 -18.37
CA GLU A 38 -19.26 -1.90 -19.05
C GLU A 38 -19.09 -0.73 -18.07
N ARG A 39 -19.57 -0.84 -16.84
CA ARG A 39 -19.35 0.16 -15.79
C ARG A 39 -17.86 0.24 -15.45
N ILE A 40 -17.19 -0.90 -15.27
CA ILE A 40 -15.77 -0.97 -14.94
C ILE A 40 -14.92 -0.43 -16.09
N ILE A 41 -15.20 -0.83 -17.34
CA ILE A 41 -14.49 -0.32 -18.52
C ILE A 41 -14.63 1.21 -18.60
N THR A 42 -15.84 1.74 -18.43
CA THR A 42 -16.09 3.19 -18.45
C THR A 42 -15.38 3.93 -17.32
N ALA A 43 -15.34 3.34 -16.11
CA ALA A 43 -14.62 3.92 -15.00
C ALA A 43 -13.09 3.95 -15.27
N LEU A 44 -12.53 2.89 -15.84
CA LEU A 44 -11.09 2.80 -16.18
C LEU A 44 -10.69 3.76 -17.31
N GLN A 45 -11.61 4.13 -18.19
CA GLN A 45 -11.35 5.18 -19.19
C GLN A 45 -11.01 6.53 -18.56
N LYS A 46 -11.50 6.83 -17.33
CA LYS A 46 -11.10 8.04 -16.59
C LYS A 46 -9.61 8.07 -16.28
N ARG A 47 -8.96 6.90 -16.21
CA ARG A 47 -7.51 6.72 -16.02
C ARG A 47 -6.74 6.69 -17.35
N HIS A 48 -7.40 6.89 -18.47
CA HIS A 48 -6.87 6.61 -19.82
C HIS A 48 -6.36 5.16 -19.98
N PHE A 49 -6.95 4.23 -19.21
CA PHE A 49 -6.64 2.81 -19.27
C PHE A 49 -7.70 2.07 -20.10
N ASP A 50 -7.31 1.56 -21.27
CA ASP A 50 -8.19 0.71 -22.08
C ASP A 50 -8.13 -0.72 -21.55
N ALA A 51 -9.20 -1.10 -20.84
CA ALA A 51 -9.31 -2.42 -20.21
C ALA A 51 -10.15 -3.40 -21.03
N ARG A 52 -10.77 -2.98 -22.16
CA ARG A 52 -11.77 -3.79 -22.85
C ARG A 52 -11.23 -5.16 -23.28
N GLU A 53 -10.14 -5.19 -24.05
CA GLU A 53 -9.54 -6.44 -24.52
C GLU A 53 -9.09 -7.34 -23.38
N ALA A 54 -8.45 -6.76 -22.36
CA ALA A 54 -7.99 -7.51 -21.18
C ALA A 54 -9.15 -8.14 -20.39
N ILE A 55 -10.23 -7.40 -20.18
CA ILE A 55 -11.42 -7.89 -19.47
C ILE A 55 -12.12 -8.97 -20.30
N GLU A 56 -12.23 -8.81 -21.61
CA GLU A 56 -12.82 -9.82 -22.49
C GLU A 56 -12.03 -11.12 -22.47
N ALA A 57 -10.71 -11.05 -22.56
CA ALA A 57 -9.83 -12.21 -22.44
C ALA A 57 -9.97 -12.91 -21.08
N ILE A 58 -10.00 -12.16 -19.98
CA ILE A 58 -10.20 -12.72 -18.63
C ILE A 58 -11.53 -13.47 -18.54
N LEU A 59 -12.60 -12.92 -19.09
CA LEU A 59 -13.92 -13.55 -19.06
C LEU A 59 -14.00 -14.79 -19.93
N GLU A 60 -13.27 -14.83 -21.06
CA GLU A 60 -13.12 -16.01 -21.90
C GLU A 60 -12.37 -17.12 -21.15
N TRP A 61 -11.18 -16.82 -20.59
CA TRP A 61 -10.41 -17.78 -19.79
C TRP A 61 -11.18 -18.29 -18.57
N ASP A 62 -11.99 -17.46 -17.93
CA ASP A 62 -12.83 -17.91 -16.85
C ASP A 62 -13.98 -18.83 -17.32
N SER A 63 -14.51 -18.59 -18.51
CA SER A 63 -15.47 -19.52 -19.12
C SER A 63 -14.83 -20.89 -19.36
N ASP A 64 -13.62 -20.91 -19.88
CA ASP A 64 -12.90 -22.15 -20.16
C ASP A 64 -12.44 -22.85 -18.86
N ARG A 65 -12.00 -22.09 -17.85
CA ARG A 65 -11.72 -22.62 -16.52
C ARG A 65 -12.94 -23.33 -15.92
N ARG A 66 -14.14 -22.75 -16.05
CA ARG A 66 -15.38 -23.40 -15.56
C ARG A 66 -15.73 -24.66 -16.33
N LYS A 67 -15.52 -24.69 -17.65
CA LYS A 67 -15.71 -25.91 -18.47
C LYS A 67 -14.71 -26.99 -18.04
N THR A 68 -13.44 -26.62 -17.87
CA THR A 68 -12.38 -27.54 -17.44
C THR A 68 -12.65 -28.08 -16.03
N GLN A 69 -13.15 -27.23 -15.11
CA GLN A 69 -13.57 -27.68 -13.77
C GLN A 69 -14.71 -28.72 -13.85
N ALA A 70 -15.72 -28.46 -14.65
CA ALA A 70 -16.85 -29.39 -14.80
C ALA A 70 -16.38 -30.75 -15.41
N ALA A 71 -15.50 -30.72 -16.40
CA ALA A 71 -14.91 -31.92 -16.97
C ALA A 71 -14.03 -32.69 -15.96
N LEU A 72 -13.27 -31.99 -15.13
CA LEU A 72 -12.47 -32.58 -14.06
C LEU A 72 -13.38 -33.25 -13.00
N ASP A 73 -14.43 -32.58 -12.56
CA ASP A 73 -15.37 -33.11 -11.58
C ASP A 73 -16.07 -34.39 -12.10
N GLU A 74 -16.48 -34.39 -13.38
CA GLU A 74 -17.05 -35.56 -14.03
C GLU A 74 -16.05 -36.72 -14.12
N THR A 75 -14.79 -36.44 -14.57
CA THR A 75 -13.73 -37.42 -14.67
C THR A 75 -13.40 -38.06 -13.33
N LEU A 76 -13.33 -37.24 -12.26
CA LEU A 76 -13.10 -37.72 -10.90
C LEU A 76 -14.28 -38.56 -10.37
N ALA A 77 -15.53 -38.18 -10.66
CA ALA A 77 -16.70 -38.94 -10.29
C ALA A 77 -16.73 -40.33 -10.94
N GLN A 78 -16.42 -40.40 -12.25
CA GLN A 78 -16.31 -41.67 -13.00
C GLN A 78 -15.18 -42.53 -12.45
N SER A 79 -14.00 -41.96 -12.22
CA SER A 79 -12.86 -42.69 -11.64
C SER A 79 -13.19 -43.27 -10.27
N ASN A 80 -13.90 -42.51 -9.42
CA ASN A 80 -14.31 -42.97 -8.09
C ASN A 80 -15.36 -44.11 -8.19
N ALA A 81 -16.30 -44.03 -9.13
CA ALA A 81 -17.29 -45.07 -9.37
C ALA A 81 -16.62 -46.41 -9.80
N LEU A 82 -15.71 -46.34 -10.78
CA LEU A 82 -14.94 -47.51 -11.24
C LEU A 82 -14.06 -48.10 -10.11
N SER A 83 -13.48 -47.26 -9.26
CA SER A 83 -12.66 -47.70 -8.14
C SER A 83 -13.49 -48.49 -7.10
N ARG A 84 -14.75 -48.12 -6.88
CA ARG A 84 -15.69 -48.86 -6.04
C ARG A 84 -16.09 -50.19 -6.67
N GLU A 85 -16.32 -50.21 -7.99
CA GLU A 85 -16.64 -51.42 -8.78
C GLU A 85 -15.49 -52.45 -8.72
N ILE A 86 -14.24 -51.98 -8.95
CA ILE A 86 -13.06 -52.82 -8.75
C ILE A 86 -13.04 -53.48 -7.38
N GLY A 87 -13.31 -52.69 -6.31
CA GLY A 87 -13.39 -53.19 -4.95
C GLY A 87 -14.47 -54.28 -4.74
N GLY A 88 -15.60 -54.15 -5.42
CA GLY A 88 -16.68 -55.18 -5.48
C GLY A 88 -16.23 -56.49 -6.16
N LEU A 89 -15.74 -56.34 -7.41
CA LEU A 89 -15.28 -57.48 -8.20
C LEU A 89 -14.14 -58.26 -7.56
N MET A 90 -13.23 -57.57 -6.90
CA MET A 90 -12.14 -58.22 -6.14
C MET A 90 -12.65 -59.02 -4.97
N ARG A 91 -13.68 -58.56 -4.25
CA ARG A 91 -14.34 -59.32 -3.18
C ARG A 91 -15.09 -60.55 -3.70
N GLU A 92 -15.64 -60.47 -4.91
CA GLU A 92 -16.34 -61.57 -5.56
C GLU A 92 -15.36 -62.55 -6.26
N GLY A 93 -14.06 -62.30 -6.24
CA GLY A 93 -13.05 -63.15 -6.88
C GLY A 93 -12.90 -62.98 -8.39
N LYS A 94 -13.57 -62.03 -9.00
CA LYS A 94 -13.60 -61.76 -10.46
C LYS A 94 -12.40 -60.91 -10.90
N LYS A 95 -11.20 -61.49 -10.82
CA LYS A 95 -9.93 -60.76 -11.05
C LYS A 95 -9.77 -60.22 -12.47
N ASP A 96 -10.19 -60.99 -13.50
CA ASP A 96 -10.04 -60.60 -14.90
C ASP A 96 -10.94 -59.40 -15.26
N GLU A 97 -12.17 -59.37 -14.77
CA GLU A 97 -13.08 -58.25 -14.92
C GLU A 97 -12.53 -57.01 -14.20
N ALA A 98 -11.99 -57.18 -13.01
CA ALA A 98 -11.37 -56.09 -12.25
C ALA A 98 -10.15 -55.49 -12.98
N GLU A 99 -9.35 -56.29 -13.68
CA GLU A 99 -8.17 -55.82 -14.43
C GLU A 99 -8.56 -54.95 -15.63
N VAL A 100 -9.62 -55.31 -16.36
CA VAL A 100 -10.18 -54.48 -17.44
C VAL A 100 -10.63 -53.11 -16.92
N ILE A 101 -11.26 -53.05 -15.76
CA ILE A 101 -11.70 -51.77 -15.18
C ILE A 101 -10.53 -50.95 -14.65
N LYS A 102 -9.49 -51.57 -14.13
CA LYS A 102 -8.25 -50.88 -13.70
C LYS A 102 -7.59 -50.10 -14.86
N SER A 103 -7.58 -50.68 -16.07
CA SER A 103 -7.01 -49.98 -17.24
C SER A 103 -7.81 -48.72 -17.58
N LYS A 104 -9.14 -48.74 -17.47
CA LYS A 104 -10.00 -47.54 -17.62
C LYS A 104 -9.75 -46.51 -16.50
N THR A 105 -9.62 -46.97 -15.23
CA THR A 105 -9.31 -46.09 -14.12
C THR A 105 -7.96 -45.40 -14.31
N ALA A 106 -6.96 -46.06 -14.88
CA ALA A 106 -5.68 -45.49 -15.21
C ALA A 106 -5.80 -44.37 -16.27
N ALA A 107 -6.63 -44.55 -17.30
CA ALA A 107 -6.91 -43.52 -18.30
C ALA A 107 -7.56 -42.26 -17.65
N PHE A 108 -8.54 -42.42 -16.76
CA PHE A 108 -9.15 -41.31 -16.02
C PHE A 108 -8.17 -40.56 -15.09
N LYS A 109 -7.18 -41.27 -14.52
CA LYS A 109 -6.12 -40.62 -13.74
C LYS A 109 -5.25 -39.73 -14.61
N VAL A 110 -4.85 -40.17 -15.81
CA VAL A 110 -4.10 -39.34 -16.73
C VAL A 110 -4.92 -38.12 -17.13
N GLN A 111 -6.16 -38.33 -17.59
CA GLN A 111 -7.06 -37.23 -17.96
C GLN A 111 -7.30 -36.24 -16.84
N SER A 112 -7.46 -36.70 -15.59
CA SER A 112 -7.63 -35.79 -14.44
C SER A 112 -6.38 -34.97 -14.13
N THR A 113 -5.19 -35.50 -14.40
CA THR A 113 -3.92 -34.76 -14.27
C THR A 113 -3.82 -33.67 -15.33
N GLU A 114 -4.09 -34.00 -16.60
CA GLU A 114 -4.09 -33.01 -17.71
C GLU A 114 -5.12 -31.88 -17.47
N LEU A 115 -6.33 -32.23 -17.02
CA LEU A 115 -7.35 -31.22 -16.71
C LEU A 115 -6.95 -30.31 -15.54
N LYS A 116 -6.26 -30.84 -14.50
CA LYS A 116 -5.72 -30.03 -13.41
C LYS A 116 -4.64 -29.08 -13.87
N GLU A 117 -3.73 -29.52 -14.75
CA GLU A 117 -2.69 -28.67 -15.31
C GLU A 117 -3.29 -27.55 -16.18
N GLN A 118 -4.29 -27.87 -17.01
CA GLN A 118 -5.02 -26.87 -17.80
C GLN A 118 -5.73 -25.85 -16.91
N MET A 119 -6.40 -26.32 -15.84
CA MET A 119 -7.08 -25.45 -14.90
C MET A 119 -6.09 -24.51 -14.20
N GLN A 120 -4.94 -25.05 -13.76
CA GLN A 120 -3.87 -24.25 -13.15
C GLN A 120 -3.37 -23.17 -14.12
N ALA A 121 -3.09 -23.52 -15.36
CA ALA A 121 -2.62 -22.56 -16.37
C ALA A 121 -3.64 -21.43 -16.60
N LEU A 122 -4.93 -21.75 -16.70
CA LEU A 122 -6.00 -20.76 -16.85
C LEU A 122 -6.12 -19.84 -15.63
N GLU A 123 -6.00 -20.39 -14.44
CA GLU A 123 -6.03 -19.60 -13.19
C GLU A 123 -4.82 -18.66 -13.10
N ASP A 124 -3.63 -19.11 -13.51
CA ASP A 124 -2.42 -18.28 -13.52
C ASP A 124 -2.52 -17.16 -14.57
N GLN A 125 -3.08 -17.44 -15.76
CA GLN A 125 -3.34 -16.42 -16.78
C GLN A 125 -4.32 -15.35 -16.29
N ILE A 126 -5.45 -15.77 -15.72
CA ILE A 126 -6.45 -14.86 -15.14
C ILE A 126 -5.83 -14.00 -14.03
N HIS A 127 -5.10 -14.64 -13.09
CA HIS A 127 -4.46 -13.93 -11.98
C HIS A 127 -3.47 -12.87 -12.49
N ASN A 128 -2.58 -13.26 -13.41
CA ASN A 128 -1.59 -12.35 -13.96
C ASN A 128 -2.25 -11.17 -14.70
N ALA A 129 -3.28 -11.41 -15.49
CA ALA A 129 -3.99 -10.34 -16.19
C ALA A 129 -4.68 -9.37 -15.22
N LEU A 130 -5.36 -9.90 -14.19
CA LEU A 130 -6.00 -9.09 -13.16
C LEU A 130 -4.99 -8.22 -12.39
N CYS A 131 -3.77 -8.70 -12.15
CA CYS A 131 -2.71 -7.92 -11.51
C CYS A 131 -2.30 -6.67 -12.30
N HIS A 132 -2.61 -6.59 -13.59
CA HIS A 132 -2.27 -5.46 -14.46
C HIS A 132 -3.42 -4.47 -14.65
N ILE A 133 -4.61 -4.75 -14.13
CA ILE A 133 -5.75 -3.83 -14.20
C ILE A 133 -5.78 -2.97 -12.93
N PRO A 134 -5.74 -1.63 -13.04
CA PRO A 134 -5.86 -0.75 -11.87
C PRO A 134 -7.26 -0.80 -11.26
N ASN A 135 -7.39 -0.26 -10.05
CA ASN A 135 -8.70 -0.12 -9.44
C ASN A 135 -9.59 0.84 -10.24
N ALA A 136 -10.88 0.54 -10.28
CA ALA A 136 -11.87 1.37 -10.93
C ALA A 136 -12.10 2.66 -10.13
N PRO A 137 -11.94 3.87 -10.73
CA PRO A 137 -12.22 5.12 -10.05
C PRO A 137 -13.68 5.23 -9.60
N HIS A 138 -13.89 5.83 -8.43
CA HIS A 138 -15.23 6.19 -7.96
C HIS A 138 -15.96 7.11 -8.94
N GLY A 139 -17.28 7.12 -8.90
CA GLY A 139 -18.12 7.89 -9.83
C GLY A 139 -17.82 9.39 -9.87
N SER A 140 -17.44 9.98 -8.74
CA SER A 140 -17.12 11.42 -8.60
C SER A 140 -15.72 11.82 -9.09
N VAL A 141 -14.83 10.86 -9.35
CA VAL A 141 -13.50 11.14 -9.90
C VAL A 141 -13.63 11.61 -11.35
N THR A 142 -12.91 12.67 -11.70
CA THR A 142 -12.88 13.24 -13.06
C THR A 142 -11.91 12.48 -13.95
N ALA A 143 -12.18 12.46 -15.24
CA ALA A 143 -11.18 12.03 -16.21
C ALA A 143 -10.04 13.05 -16.26
N GLY A 144 -8.82 12.60 -16.43
CA GLY A 144 -7.62 13.44 -16.52
C GLY A 144 -6.39 12.59 -16.71
N ARG A 145 -5.26 13.19 -17.11
CA ARG A 145 -4.02 12.49 -17.48
C ARG A 145 -2.92 12.60 -16.43
N ASN A 146 -2.85 13.75 -15.79
CA ASN A 146 -1.75 14.10 -14.89
C ASN A 146 -2.20 15.12 -13.84
N ALA A 147 -1.28 15.58 -12.99
CA ALA A 147 -1.54 16.52 -11.90
C ALA A 147 -2.19 17.85 -12.33
N GLU A 148 -2.03 18.28 -13.59
CA GLU A 148 -2.65 19.52 -14.10
C GLU A 148 -4.18 19.39 -14.22
N ASP A 149 -4.70 18.17 -14.33
CA ASP A 149 -6.14 17.88 -14.42
C ASP A 149 -6.80 17.64 -13.03
N ASN A 150 -6.04 17.77 -11.95
CA ASN A 150 -6.55 17.65 -10.59
C ASN A 150 -7.44 18.84 -10.22
N ILE A 151 -8.44 18.60 -9.38
CA ILE A 151 -9.38 19.63 -8.97
C ILE A 151 -9.05 20.12 -7.57
N GLU A 152 -8.69 21.39 -7.43
CA GLU A 152 -8.60 22.04 -6.12
C GLU A 152 -10.00 22.18 -5.53
N ILE A 153 -10.22 21.54 -4.38
CA ILE A 153 -11.51 21.52 -3.69
C ILE A 153 -11.53 22.38 -2.43
N PHE A 154 -10.34 22.73 -1.91
CA PHE A 154 -10.21 23.53 -0.69
C PHE A 154 -8.85 24.23 -0.67
N ARG A 155 -8.80 25.41 -0.05
CA ARG A 155 -7.56 26.15 0.24
C ARG A 155 -7.70 26.89 1.57
N SER A 156 -6.64 26.88 2.37
CA SER A 156 -6.52 27.61 3.64
C SER A 156 -5.21 28.38 3.71
N GLY A 157 -5.24 29.49 4.41
CA GLY A 157 -4.10 30.41 4.50
C GLY A 157 -3.91 31.27 3.24
N ASN A 158 -3.07 32.28 3.35
CA ASN A 158 -2.79 33.19 2.25
C ASN A 158 -1.31 33.10 1.86
N ALA A 159 -1.03 32.36 0.78
CA ALA A 159 0.31 32.22 0.22
C ALA A 159 0.88 33.56 -0.28
N ASP A 160 0.03 34.47 -0.73
CA ASP A 160 0.44 35.76 -1.32
C ASP A 160 0.99 36.74 -0.26
N THR A 161 0.73 36.49 1.04
CA THR A 161 1.27 37.31 2.15
C THR A 161 2.67 36.91 2.57
N LEU A 162 3.19 35.78 2.08
CA LEU A 162 4.54 35.33 2.39
C LEU A 162 5.57 36.08 1.55
N ASP A 163 6.69 36.40 2.17
CA ASP A 163 7.80 37.08 1.51
C ASP A 163 8.54 36.13 0.56
N HIS A 164 8.48 36.40 -0.74
CA HIS A 164 9.12 35.59 -1.76
C HIS A 164 10.65 35.68 -1.77
N HIS A 165 11.24 36.65 -1.05
CA HIS A 165 12.70 36.77 -0.90
C HIS A 165 13.28 35.93 0.24
N LYS A 166 12.50 35.06 0.87
CA LYS A 166 12.95 34.18 1.94
C LYS A 166 13.95 33.13 1.44
N LYS A 167 14.87 32.75 2.32
CA LYS A 167 15.84 31.70 2.05
C LYS A 167 15.15 30.34 1.89
N PRO A 168 15.58 29.51 0.94
CA PRO A 168 15.08 28.16 0.83
C PRO A 168 15.59 27.28 1.97
N HIS A 169 14.81 26.24 2.30
CA HIS A 169 15.07 25.36 3.44
C HIS A 169 16.46 24.72 3.45
N TRP A 170 17.06 24.43 2.30
CA TRP A 170 18.43 23.85 2.24
C TRP A 170 19.50 24.84 2.66
N GLU A 171 19.35 26.12 2.41
CA GLU A 171 20.28 27.17 2.87
C GLU A 171 20.13 27.39 4.38
N ILE A 172 18.89 27.45 4.89
CA ILE A 172 18.59 27.55 6.32
C ILE A 172 19.13 26.34 7.06
N ALA A 173 18.93 25.13 6.52
CA ALA A 173 19.39 23.87 7.09
C ALA A 173 20.92 23.82 7.24
N GLU A 174 21.66 24.34 6.27
CA GLU A 174 23.11 24.44 6.30
C GLU A 174 23.56 25.52 7.28
N GLU A 175 23.05 26.76 7.17
CA GLU A 175 23.40 27.92 8.01
C GLU A 175 23.16 27.63 9.49
N CYS A 176 22.00 27.11 9.86
CA CYS A 176 21.62 26.74 11.23
C CYS A 176 22.12 25.35 11.65
N GLN A 177 22.84 24.65 10.82
CA GLN A 177 23.37 23.29 11.05
C GLN A 177 22.28 22.29 11.49
N LEU A 178 21.11 22.31 10.84
CA LEU A 178 19.98 21.47 11.16
C LEU A 178 20.03 20.13 10.42
N ILE A 179 20.53 20.15 9.17
CA ILE A 179 20.58 18.98 8.29
C ILE A 179 21.91 19.03 7.53
N ASP A 180 22.56 17.87 7.44
CA ASP A 180 23.83 17.69 6.75
C ASP A 180 23.62 16.76 5.55
N PHE A 181 23.51 17.34 4.36
CA PHE A 181 23.32 16.61 3.11
C PHE A 181 24.61 15.97 2.60
N GLU A 182 25.77 16.62 2.86
CA GLU A 182 27.07 16.11 2.41
C GLU A 182 27.47 14.87 3.21
N LEU A 183 27.21 14.87 4.53
CA LEU A 183 27.45 13.71 5.37
C LEU A 183 26.56 12.53 4.94
N GLY A 184 25.32 12.80 4.58
CA GLY A 184 24.42 11.80 4.02
C GLY A 184 24.94 11.21 2.71
N ALA A 185 25.37 12.06 1.79
CA ALA A 185 25.98 11.64 0.53
C ALA A 185 27.26 10.81 0.74
N LYS A 186 28.06 11.17 1.76
CA LYS A 186 29.28 10.43 2.13
C LYS A 186 29.00 9.03 2.67
N VAL A 187 27.95 8.87 3.50
CA VAL A 187 27.67 7.61 4.22
C VAL A 187 26.89 6.63 3.34
N THR A 188 25.92 7.13 2.57
CA THR A 188 24.97 6.28 1.82
C THR A 188 24.87 6.69 0.35
N GLY A 189 24.72 7.99 0.09
CA GLY A 189 24.46 8.55 -1.23
C GLY A 189 23.55 9.77 -1.15
N ALA A 190 23.32 10.45 -2.27
CA ALA A 190 22.37 11.56 -2.34
C ALA A 190 20.96 11.09 -1.96
N GLY A 191 20.17 11.97 -1.32
CA GLY A 191 18.79 11.62 -0.89
C GLY A 191 18.68 10.91 0.46
N PHE A 192 19.79 10.85 1.24
CA PHE A 192 19.83 10.31 2.62
C PHE A 192 20.38 11.38 3.58
N PRO A 193 19.57 12.37 4.02
CA PRO A 193 20.01 13.48 4.85
C PRO A 193 20.33 13.03 6.29
N PHE A 194 21.29 13.72 6.94
CA PHE A 194 21.53 13.61 8.36
C PHE A 194 20.90 14.79 9.10
N TYR A 195 19.90 14.53 9.92
CA TYR A 195 19.35 15.53 10.84
C TYR A 195 20.26 15.67 12.07
N ARG A 196 20.57 16.90 12.50
CA ARG A 196 21.46 17.15 13.63
C ARG A 196 20.95 18.27 14.53
N GLY A 197 21.38 18.30 15.79
CA GLY A 197 21.05 19.37 16.74
C GLY A 197 19.56 19.67 16.87
N LYS A 198 19.15 20.94 16.67
CA LYS A 198 17.75 21.37 16.68
C LYS A 198 16.95 20.73 15.53
N GLY A 199 17.57 20.44 14.37
CA GLY A 199 16.91 19.72 13.27
C GLY A 199 16.46 18.31 13.66
N ALA A 200 17.30 17.54 14.35
CA ALA A 200 16.93 16.23 14.86
C ALA A 200 15.85 16.29 15.96
N LYS A 201 15.87 17.36 16.79
CA LYS A 201 14.80 17.58 17.77
C LYS A 201 13.46 17.95 17.12
N LEU A 202 13.50 18.81 16.09
CA LEU A 202 12.31 19.17 15.29
C LEU A 202 11.68 17.93 14.66
N GLN A 203 12.50 17.09 14.03
CA GLN A 203 12.05 15.84 13.41
C GLN A 203 11.33 14.92 14.41
N ARG A 204 11.96 14.68 15.58
CA ARG A 204 11.32 13.87 16.64
C ARG A 204 10.09 14.53 17.25
N GLY A 205 10.10 15.87 17.36
CA GLY A 205 8.96 16.64 17.83
C GLY A 205 7.74 16.48 16.94
N LEU A 206 7.94 16.57 15.63
CA LEU A 206 6.89 16.33 14.63
C LEU A 206 6.34 14.90 14.70
N ILE A 207 7.22 13.89 14.77
CA ILE A 207 6.79 12.48 14.90
C ILE A 207 5.90 12.32 16.11
N ARG A 208 6.36 12.81 17.29
CA ARG A 208 5.60 12.69 18.52
C ARG A 208 4.27 13.45 18.44
N TYR A 209 4.28 14.67 17.92
CA TYR A 209 3.07 15.49 17.76
C TYR A 209 2.03 14.77 16.88
N PHE A 210 2.43 14.23 15.74
CA PHE A 210 1.50 13.56 14.83
C PHE A 210 0.95 12.25 15.40
N LEU A 211 1.75 11.49 16.14
CA LEU A 211 1.29 10.27 16.83
C LEU A 211 0.29 10.60 17.94
N GLU A 212 0.54 11.63 18.76
CA GLU A 212 -0.41 12.05 19.81
C GLU A 212 -1.73 12.57 19.20
N ARG A 213 -1.68 13.29 18.08
CA ARG A 213 -2.90 13.70 17.37
C ARG A 213 -3.66 12.51 16.77
N ALA A 214 -2.96 11.48 16.29
CA ALA A 214 -3.58 10.26 15.84
C ALA A 214 -4.25 9.48 16.97
N ASP A 215 -3.59 9.37 18.16
CA ASP A 215 -4.18 8.75 19.35
C ASP A 215 -5.47 9.47 19.79
N GLU A 216 -5.47 10.81 19.81
CA GLU A 216 -6.67 11.62 20.08
C GLU A 216 -7.77 11.42 19.03
N GLY A 217 -7.39 11.10 17.77
CA GLY A 217 -8.30 10.70 16.70
C GLY A 217 -8.84 9.27 16.86
N GLY A 218 -8.40 8.55 17.91
CA GLY A 218 -8.80 7.17 18.21
C GLY A 218 -8.07 6.12 17.37
N TYR A 219 -6.89 6.43 16.84
CA TYR A 219 -6.04 5.47 16.16
C TYR A 219 -5.15 4.72 17.16
N GLU A 220 -5.08 3.40 17.04
CA GLU A 220 -4.15 2.57 17.79
C GLU A 220 -2.75 2.64 17.16
N GLU A 221 -1.74 3.00 17.97
CA GLU A 221 -0.36 3.10 17.51
C GLU A 221 0.33 1.74 17.43
N PHE A 222 1.01 1.48 16.32
CA PHE A 222 1.87 0.33 16.10
C PHE A 222 3.28 0.74 15.68
N ILE A 223 4.28 0.00 16.14
CA ILE A 223 5.66 0.08 15.66
C ILE A 223 5.92 -1.16 14.78
N PRO A 224 5.70 -1.07 13.47
CA PRO A 224 5.80 -2.22 12.58
C PRO A 224 7.26 -2.48 12.13
N PRO A 225 7.56 -3.69 11.62
CA PRO A 225 8.83 -3.97 10.98
C PRO A 225 9.03 -3.11 9.71
N HIS A 226 10.29 -2.74 9.42
CA HIS A 226 10.63 -1.94 8.24
C HIS A 226 10.96 -2.78 7.00
N MET A 227 10.94 -4.09 7.12
CA MET A 227 11.10 -5.06 6.04
C MET A 227 9.85 -5.94 5.95
N ILE A 228 9.47 -6.26 4.73
CA ILE A 228 8.28 -7.04 4.43
C ILE A 228 8.58 -8.15 3.44
N ASN A 229 7.81 -9.23 3.49
CA ASN A 229 7.81 -10.27 2.46
C ASN A 229 6.98 -9.88 1.23
N ALA A 230 7.09 -10.66 0.17
CA ALA A 230 6.39 -10.41 -1.09
C ALA A 230 4.86 -10.40 -0.94
N GLU A 231 4.30 -11.29 -0.10
CA GLU A 231 2.85 -11.35 0.15
C GLU A 231 2.33 -10.05 0.76
N SER A 232 3.10 -9.43 1.66
CA SER A 232 2.72 -8.15 2.26
C SER A 232 2.76 -7.02 1.24
N GLY A 233 3.79 -6.97 0.39
CA GLY A 233 3.88 -6.01 -0.70
C GLY A 233 2.76 -6.19 -1.73
N PHE A 234 2.37 -7.43 -2.01
CA PHE A 234 1.23 -7.73 -2.87
C PHE A 234 -0.11 -7.31 -2.24
N GLY A 235 -0.29 -7.53 -0.94
CA GLY A 235 -1.53 -7.26 -0.22
C GLY A 235 -2.02 -5.82 -0.35
N THR A 236 -1.11 -4.85 -0.33
CA THR A 236 -1.42 -3.42 -0.48
C THR A 236 -1.21 -2.89 -1.90
N GLY A 237 -0.63 -3.70 -2.81
CA GLY A 237 -0.47 -3.34 -4.22
C GLY A 237 0.86 -2.70 -4.58
N GLN A 238 1.85 -2.74 -3.69
CA GLN A 238 3.22 -2.33 -3.99
C GLN A 238 3.91 -3.32 -4.94
N LEU A 239 3.49 -4.58 -4.90
CA LEU A 239 3.94 -5.61 -5.83
C LEU A 239 2.78 -6.07 -6.74
N PRO A 240 3.08 -6.42 -8.02
CA PRO A 240 4.38 -6.30 -8.69
C PRO A 240 4.83 -4.84 -8.81
N ASP A 241 6.12 -4.57 -8.53
CA ASP A 241 6.71 -3.22 -8.59
C ASP A 241 6.89 -2.77 -10.05
N LYS A 242 5.90 -2.07 -10.57
CA LYS A 242 5.86 -1.62 -11.97
C LYS A 242 6.76 -0.40 -12.24
N GLU A 243 7.05 0.37 -11.20
CA GLU A 243 7.80 1.62 -11.29
C GLU A 243 9.25 1.49 -10.80
N GLY A 244 9.64 0.33 -10.29
CA GLY A 244 10.98 0.09 -9.76
C GLY A 244 11.28 0.89 -8.48
N GLN A 245 10.27 1.14 -7.65
CA GLN A 245 10.38 1.98 -6.45
C GLN A 245 10.87 1.23 -5.21
N MET A 246 10.73 -0.10 -5.18
CA MET A 246 11.04 -0.90 -4.00
C MET A 246 12.54 -1.22 -3.90
N TYR A 247 13.13 -1.03 -2.72
CA TYR A 247 14.42 -1.64 -2.38
C TYR A 247 14.18 -3.12 -2.07
N HIS A 248 14.83 -4.00 -2.83
CA HIS A 248 14.71 -5.46 -2.71
C HIS A 248 16.02 -6.07 -2.26
N MET A 249 15.95 -7.01 -1.32
CA MET A 249 17.06 -7.84 -0.83
C MET A 249 16.84 -9.28 -1.31
N PRO A 250 17.40 -9.67 -2.48
CA PRO A 250 17.08 -10.94 -3.12
C PRO A 250 17.47 -12.17 -2.30
N GLU A 251 18.57 -12.10 -1.54
CA GLU A 251 19.06 -13.23 -0.74
C GLU A 251 18.12 -13.60 0.41
N ASP A 252 17.39 -12.60 0.96
CA ASP A 252 16.45 -12.77 2.07
C ASP A 252 14.99 -12.80 1.60
N GLU A 253 14.72 -12.54 0.31
CA GLU A 253 13.38 -12.38 -0.28
C GLU A 253 12.54 -11.29 0.43
N LEU A 254 13.21 -10.23 0.92
CA LEU A 254 12.59 -9.14 1.64
C LEU A 254 12.66 -7.82 0.87
N TYR A 255 11.75 -6.92 1.20
CA TYR A 255 11.67 -5.57 0.65
C TYR A 255 11.66 -4.54 1.77
N MET A 256 12.34 -3.40 1.59
CA MET A 256 12.17 -2.26 2.49
C MET A 256 10.81 -1.61 2.23
N ILE A 257 10.13 -1.19 3.30
CA ILE A 257 8.81 -0.56 3.19
C ILE A 257 8.88 0.83 2.55
N PRO A 258 8.01 1.16 1.59
CA PRO A 258 7.88 2.52 1.05
C PRO A 258 6.93 3.40 1.89
N THR A 259 6.18 2.80 2.81
CA THR A 259 5.18 3.41 3.69
C THR A 259 4.78 2.44 4.80
N ALA A 260 4.40 2.95 5.97
CA ALA A 260 3.84 2.15 7.05
C ALA A 260 2.47 1.53 6.70
N GLU A 261 1.78 2.04 5.69
CA GLU A 261 0.55 1.42 5.15
C GLU A 261 0.72 -0.07 4.94
N VAL A 262 1.86 -0.50 4.37
CA VAL A 262 2.05 -1.90 4.00
C VAL A 262 2.02 -2.82 5.22
N PRO A 263 2.87 -2.68 6.23
CA PRO A 263 2.81 -3.55 7.39
C PRO A 263 1.53 -3.36 8.23
N LEU A 264 1.01 -2.14 8.36
CA LEU A 264 -0.20 -1.88 9.15
C LEU A 264 -1.43 -2.56 8.54
N THR A 265 -1.65 -2.41 7.24
CA THR A 265 -2.80 -3.02 6.57
C THR A 265 -2.69 -4.56 6.57
N ASN A 266 -1.47 -5.10 6.48
CA ASN A 266 -1.22 -6.54 6.50
C ASN A 266 -1.43 -7.21 7.88
N ILE A 267 -1.62 -6.45 8.97
CA ILE A 267 -2.10 -7.00 10.26
C ILE A 267 -3.41 -7.79 10.04
N TYR A 268 -4.22 -7.35 9.09
CA TYR A 268 -5.51 -7.96 8.77
C TYR A 268 -5.50 -8.87 7.53
N ARG A 269 -4.32 -9.30 7.06
CA ARG A 269 -4.22 -10.29 5.98
C ARG A 269 -4.75 -11.65 6.46
N ASP A 270 -5.62 -12.27 5.65
CA ASP A 270 -6.32 -13.54 5.93
C ASP A 270 -7.21 -13.49 7.21
N VAL A 271 -7.67 -12.30 7.63
CA VAL A 271 -8.48 -12.10 8.82
C VAL A 271 -9.96 -11.86 8.47
N ILE A 272 -10.84 -12.42 9.29
CA ILE A 272 -12.27 -12.07 9.28
C ILE A 272 -12.56 -11.34 10.58
N VAL A 273 -12.79 -10.03 10.49
CA VAL A 273 -13.09 -9.18 11.64
C VAL A 273 -14.58 -9.23 11.99
N LYS A 274 -14.95 -8.86 13.21
CA LYS A 274 -16.35 -8.70 13.59
C LYS A 274 -16.87 -7.36 13.08
N GLU A 275 -18.12 -7.32 12.67
CA GLU A 275 -18.76 -6.07 12.24
C GLU A 275 -18.73 -4.98 13.32
N ALA A 276 -18.85 -5.37 14.59
CA ALA A 276 -18.85 -4.44 15.73
C ALA A 276 -17.47 -3.79 15.99
N ASP A 277 -16.39 -4.36 15.46
CA ASP A 277 -15.04 -3.82 15.62
C ASP A 277 -14.71 -2.74 14.56
N LEU A 278 -15.58 -2.55 13.55
CA LEU A 278 -15.40 -1.54 12.50
C LEU A 278 -16.01 -0.18 12.90
N PRO A 279 -15.37 0.96 12.56
CA PRO A 279 -14.10 1.05 11.85
C PRO A 279 -12.88 0.72 12.73
N ILE A 280 -11.89 0.02 12.17
CA ILE A 280 -10.60 -0.21 12.80
C ILE A 280 -9.68 0.92 12.36
N LYS A 281 -9.01 1.56 13.33
CA LYS A 281 -8.13 2.70 13.10
C LYS A 281 -6.73 2.38 13.61
N LEU A 282 -5.73 2.45 12.73
CA LEU A 282 -4.33 2.14 13.02
C LEU A 282 -3.46 3.33 12.65
N CYS A 283 -2.42 3.59 13.43
CA CYS A 283 -1.36 4.51 13.02
C CYS A 283 0.02 3.93 13.29
N GLY A 284 1.02 4.48 12.64
CA GLY A 284 2.41 4.12 12.90
C GLY A 284 3.39 5.07 12.25
N TYR A 285 4.47 5.32 12.98
CA TYR A 285 5.65 6.00 12.47
C TYR A 285 6.63 4.99 11.89
N THR A 286 7.14 5.26 10.68
CA THR A 286 8.28 4.53 10.12
C THR A 286 9.17 5.42 9.26
N PRO A 287 10.48 5.13 9.16
CA PRO A 287 11.21 5.50 7.97
C PRO A 287 10.61 4.78 6.76
N CYS A 288 10.57 5.46 5.63
CA CYS A 288 10.07 4.98 4.35
C CYS A 288 11.22 4.99 3.34
N PHE A 289 11.28 3.97 2.48
CA PHE A 289 12.38 3.78 1.55
C PHE A 289 11.85 3.70 0.12
N ARG A 290 12.26 4.63 -0.74
CA ARG A 290 11.88 4.68 -2.16
C ARG A 290 13.10 4.88 -3.03
N ARG A 291 13.20 4.13 -4.12
CA ARG A 291 14.31 4.25 -5.07
C ARG A 291 14.26 5.55 -5.87
N GLU A 292 13.12 6.23 -5.89
CA GLU A 292 12.91 7.47 -6.62
C GLU A 292 13.40 7.39 -8.07
N ALA A 293 13.17 6.23 -8.70
CA ALA A 293 13.63 5.93 -10.05
C ALA A 293 13.09 6.96 -11.05
N GLY A 294 13.98 7.53 -11.86
CA GLY A 294 13.61 8.53 -12.88
C GLY A 294 13.53 9.98 -12.40
N SER A 295 13.88 10.28 -11.14
CA SER A 295 13.82 11.64 -10.60
C SER A 295 15.17 12.34 -10.72
N TYR A 296 15.19 13.52 -11.39
CA TYR A 296 16.42 14.30 -11.64
C TYR A 296 16.16 15.81 -11.54
N GLY A 297 17.22 16.59 -11.29
CA GLY A 297 17.22 18.04 -11.43
C GLY A 297 16.76 18.81 -10.18
N LYS A 298 16.08 19.96 -10.34
CA LYS A 298 15.72 20.87 -9.26
C LYS A 298 14.77 20.26 -8.23
N ASP A 299 13.99 19.27 -8.63
CA ASP A 299 12.98 18.62 -7.78
C ASP A 299 13.58 17.69 -6.70
N VAL A 300 14.87 17.36 -6.79
CA VAL A 300 15.58 16.54 -5.81
C VAL A 300 16.44 17.35 -4.82
N ARG A 301 16.41 18.70 -4.88
CA ARG A 301 17.23 19.53 -3.98
C ARG A 301 16.65 19.60 -2.58
N GLY A 302 17.53 19.51 -1.57
CA GLY A 302 17.17 19.61 -0.16
C GLY A 302 16.27 18.44 0.28
N LEU A 303 15.10 18.76 0.88
CA LEU A 303 14.14 17.79 1.41
C LEU A 303 12.99 17.47 0.43
N ASN A 304 13.02 17.97 -0.78
CA ASN A 304 11.90 17.82 -1.71
C ASN A 304 11.65 16.37 -2.12
N ARG A 305 12.73 15.58 -2.29
CA ARG A 305 12.65 14.18 -2.69
C ARG A 305 13.83 13.38 -2.14
N LEU A 306 13.52 12.34 -1.39
CA LEU A 306 14.50 11.56 -0.62
C LEU A 306 14.32 10.06 -0.85
N HIS A 307 15.41 9.30 -0.80
CA HIS A 307 15.41 7.84 -0.83
C HIS A 307 14.99 7.24 0.51
N GLN A 308 15.27 7.94 1.60
CA GLN A 308 14.81 7.62 2.95
C GLN A 308 14.20 8.85 3.59
N PHE A 309 12.99 8.72 4.13
CA PHE A 309 12.28 9.78 4.82
C PHE A 309 11.34 9.23 5.88
N ASP A 310 11.03 10.07 6.87
CA ASP A 310 10.12 9.72 7.96
C ASP A 310 8.68 10.10 7.64
N LYS A 311 7.73 9.22 8.02
CA LYS A 311 6.30 9.43 7.81
C LYS A 311 5.49 8.82 8.96
N VAL A 312 4.50 9.54 9.44
CA VAL A 312 3.40 8.97 10.22
C VAL A 312 2.28 8.62 9.26
N GLU A 313 1.79 7.40 9.34
CA GLU A 313 0.73 6.88 8.48
C GLU A 313 -0.48 6.50 9.33
N VAL A 314 -1.67 6.75 8.81
CA VAL A 314 -2.94 6.32 9.37
C VAL A 314 -3.65 5.39 8.38
N VAL A 315 -4.20 4.31 8.91
CA VAL A 315 -4.92 3.29 8.12
C VAL A 315 -6.26 3.03 8.77
N GLN A 316 -7.31 2.88 7.97
CA GLN A 316 -8.60 2.45 8.47
C GLN A 316 -9.16 1.28 7.66
N LEU A 317 -9.82 0.37 8.36
CA LEU A 317 -10.70 -0.64 7.77
C LEU A 317 -12.13 -0.24 8.10
N SER A 318 -12.97 -0.12 7.08
CA SER A 318 -14.34 0.37 7.20
C SER A 318 -15.33 -0.55 6.50
N LYS A 319 -16.62 -0.41 6.84
CA LYS A 319 -17.69 -0.98 6.03
C LYS A 319 -17.79 -0.24 4.71
N PRO A 320 -18.20 -0.90 3.60
CA PRO A 320 -18.35 -0.26 2.30
C PRO A 320 -19.25 0.99 2.33
N GLU A 321 -20.39 0.91 3.01
CA GLU A 321 -21.36 1.99 3.11
C GLU A 321 -20.89 3.21 3.91
N ALA A 322 -19.89 3.06 4.80
CA ALA A 322 -19.36 4.13 5.64
C ALA A 322 -18.00 4.63 5.14
N SER A 323 -17.40 4.03 4.12
CA SER A 323 -15.99 4.26 3.78
C SER A 323 -15.70 5.66 3.23
N TYR A 324 -16.67 6.32 2.60
CA TYR A 324 -16.48 7.70 2.12
C TYR A 324 -16.62 8.72 3.24
N ASP A 325 -17.52 8.50 4.22
CA ASP A 325 -17.57 9.31 5.46
C ASP A 325 -16.27 9.11 6.26
N THR A 326 -15.73 7.89 6.24
CA THR A 326 -14.42 7.58 6.82
C THR A 326 -13.30 8.35 6.11
N LEU A 327 -13.32 8.40 4.78
CA LEU A 327 -12.36 9.18 3.98
C LEU A 327 -12.41 10.66 4.36
N ASP A 328 -13.60 11.25 4.45
CA ASP A 328 -13.79 12.65 4.82
C ASP A 328 -13.27 12.92 6.25
N SER A 329 -13.48 12.01 7.20
CA SER A 329 -12.93 12.12 8.55
C SER A 329 -11.40 12.08 8.58
N MET A 330 -10.76 11.30 7.71
CA MET A 330 -9.30 11.26 7.56
C MET A 330 -8.78 12.56 6.92
N VAL A 331 -9.50 13.11 5.95
CA VAL A 331 -9.21 14.43 5.36
C VAL A 331 -9.26 15.51 6.44
N ASP A 332 -10.29 15.53 7.29
CA ASP A 332 -10.41 16.50 8.39
C ASP A 332 -9.29 16.33 9.44
N HIS A 333 -8.86 15.11 9.73
CA HIS A 333 -7.71 14.86 10.59
C HIS A 333 -6.44 15.53 10.04
N VAL A 334 -6.12 15.33 8.75
CA VAL A 334 -4.95 15.93 8.10
C VAL A 334 -5.05 17.46 8.03
N LYS A 335 -6.24 18.02 7.77
CA LYS A 335 -6.50 19.46 7.83
C LYS A 335 -6.10 20.03 9.19
N GLY A 336 -6.57 19.42 10.27
CA GLY A 336 -6.25 19.85 11.62
C GLY A 336 -4.76 19.87 11.94
N LEU A 337 -3.98 18.92 11.39
CA LEU A 337 -2.52 18.91 11.53
C LEU A 337 -1.88 20.13 10.86
N LEU A 338 -2.28 20.45 9.62
CA LEU A 338 -1.70 21.56 8.84
C LEU A 338 -2.13 22.92 9.40
N GLU A 339 -3.37 23.06 9.89
CA GLU A 339 -3.88 24.24 10.53
C GLU A 339 -3.12 24.56 11.83
N ALA A 340 -2.85 23.53 12.65
CA ALA A 340 -2.07 23.67 13.87
C ALA A 340 -0.57 23.99 13.63
N LEU A 341 -0.05 23.64 12.46
CA LEU A 341 1.29 24.02 12.01
C LEU A 341 1.32 25.40 11.33
N GLU A 342 0.18 26.08 11.21
CA GLU A 342 0.04 27.42 10.63
C GLU A 342 0.60 27.52 9.19
N LEU A 343 0.49 26.42 8.43
CA LEU A 343 0.96 26.35 7.05
C LEU A 343 -0.16 26.65 6.06
N PRO A 344 0.02 27.53 5.07
CA PRO A 344 -0.90 27.65 3.96
C PRO A 344 -0.92 26.34 3.16
N TYR A 345 -2.11 25.81 2.91
CA TYR A 345 -2.28 24.55 2.22
C TYR A 345 -3.49 24.55 1.28
N ARG A 346 -3.48 23.62 0.35
CA ARG A 346 -4.64 23.30 -0.50
C ARG A 346 -4.89 21.80 -0.56
N ILE A 347 -6.12 21.43 -0.92
CA ILE A 347 -6.53 20.05 -1.10
C ILE A 347 -6.95 19.86 -2.54
N LEU A 348 -6.34 18.87 -3.20
CA LEU A 348 -6.65 18.46 -4.56
C LEU A 348 -7.40 17.13 -4.52
N ARG A 349 -8.51 17.03 -5.26
CA ARG A 349 -9.07 15.74 -5.63
C ARG A 349 -8.40 15.28 -6.91
N LEU A 350 -7.72 14.14 -6.86
CA LEU A 350 -6.97 13.64 -8.01
C LEU A 350 -7.90 13.18 -9.12
N CYS A 351 -7.50 13.45 -10.35
CA CYS A 351 -8.11 12.90 -11.56
C CYS A 351 -7.72 11.43 -11.76
N GLY A 352 -8.43 10.73 -12.64
CA GLY A 352 -8.20 9.31 -12.86
C GLY A 352 -6.78 8.94 -13.26
N GLY A 353 -6.09 9.78 -14.07
CA GLY A 353 -4.73 9.50 -14.54
C GLY A 353 -3.63 9.76 -13.54
N ASP A 354 -3.88 10.59 -12.51
CA ASP A 354 -2.90 10.93 -11.48
C ASP A 354 -3.03 10.06 -10.21
N MET A 355 -4.16 9.42 -10.01
CA MET A 355 -4.36 8.51 -8.86
C MET A 355 -3.45 7.30 -8.91
N GLY A 356 -2.94 6.88 -7.76
CA GLY A 356 -2.22 5.62 -7.56
C GLY A 356 -3.00 4.40 -8.06
N PHE A 357 -2.29 3.36 -8.51
CA PHE A 357 -2.84 2.18 -9.19
C PHE A 357 -3.98 1.48 -8.43
N THR A 358 -3.90 1.44 -7.12
CA THR A 358 -4.83 0.72 -6.24
C THR A 358 -6.01 1.57 -5.73
N ALA A 359 -5.93 2.90 -5.84
CA ALA A 359 -6.91 3.82 -5.28
C ALA A 359 -8.18 3.92 -6.14
N ALA A 360 -9.34 4.02 -5.49
CA ALA A 360 -10.63 4.37 -6.10
C ALA A 360 -10.88 5.89 -6.03
N MET A 361 -10.37 6.55 -5.01
CA MET A 361 -10.43 8.00 -4.81
C MET A 361 -9.26 8.45 -3.94
N THR A 362 -8.67 9.60 -4.27
CA THR A 362 -7.54 10.19 -3.54
C THR A 362 -7.71 11.68 -3.40
N TYR A 363 -7.36 12.20 -2.23
CA TYR A 363 -7.16 13.61 -1.95
C TYR A 363 -5.71 13.84 -1.57
N ASP A 364 -5.04 14.77 -2.27
CA ASP A 364 -3.69 15.21 -1.95
C ASP A 364 -3.72 16.56 -1.26
N PHE A 365 -2.88 16.68 -0.23
CA PHE A 365 -2.63 17.92 0.48
C PHE A 365 -1.28 18.48 0.04
N GLU A 366 -1.29 19.74 -0.33
CA GLU A 366 -0.08 20.46 -0.69
C GLU A 366 0.07 21.69 0.19
N VAL A 367 1.29 21.94 0.68
CA VAL A 367 1.64 23.17 1.39
C VAL A 367 2.41 24.12 0.49
N TRP A 368 2.24 25.41 0.70
CA TRP A 368 2.99 26.41 -0.01
C TRP A 368 4.44 26.47 0.48
N SER A 369 5.39 26.44 -0.43
CA SER A 369 6.81 26.71 -0.18
C SER A 369 7.12 28.14 -0.61
N ALA A 370 7.33 29.04 0.36
CA ALA A 370 7.48 30.46 0.10
C ALA A 370 8.74 30.79 -0.70
N ALA A 371 9.86 30.09 -0.44
CA ALA A 371 11.11 30.31 -1.13
C ALA A 371 11.20 29.68 -2.51
N GLN A 372 10.42 28.60 -2.75
CA GLN A 372 10.38 27.91 -4.03
C GLN A 372 9.22 28.37 -4.92
N GLU A 373 8.30 29.19 -4.38
CA GLU A 373 7.10 29.71 -5.05
C GLU A 373 6.28 28.59 -5.71
N ARG A 374 6.08 27.47 -4.97
CA ARG A 374 5.31 26.32 -5.44
C ARG A 374 4.63 25.54 -4.33
N TRP A 375 3.63 24.78 -4.70
CA TRP A 375 2.97 23.83 -3.84
C TRP A 375 3.78 22.54 -3.73
N LEU A 376 3.89 21.99 -2.51
CA LEU A 376 4.59 20.75 -2.21
C LEU A 376 3.58 19.77 -1.59
N GLU A 377 3.37 18.63 -2.20
CA GLU A 377 2.56 17.53 -1.65
C GLU A 377 3.17 17.03 -0.34
N VAL A 378 2.36 17.00 0.72
CA VAL A 378 2.76 16.54 2.07
C VAL A 378 1.94 15.37 2.59
N SER A 379 0.80 15.10 1.99
CA SER A 379 -0.07 13.98 2.34
C SER A 379 -0.91 13.57 1.14
N SER A 380 -1.19 12.28 1.08
CA SER A 380 -2.18 11.69 0.18
C SER A 380 -3.10 10.82 1.03
N VAL A 381 -4.43 11.03 0.90
CA VAL A 381 -5.46 10.28 1.64
C VAL A 381 -6.34 9.55 0.64
N SER A 382 -6.38 8.21 0.73
CA SER A 382 -6.99 7.37 -0.30
C SER A 382 -7.99 6.36 0.25
N ASN A 383 -9.04 6.12 -0.52
CA ASN A 383 -9.94 4.99 -0.37
C ASN A 383 -9.67 3.98 -1.49
N PHE A 384 -9.39 2.75 -1.12
CA PHE A 384 -9.12 1.65 -2.07
C PHE A 384 -10.36 0.80 -2.34
N GLU A 385 -11.47 1.10 -1.68
CA GLU A 385 -12.65 0.23 -1.66
C GLU A 385 -12.25 -1.21 -1.32
N THR A 386 -12.74 -2.20 -2.05
CA THR A 386 -12.42 -3.61 -1.80
C THR A 386 -11.10 -4.09 -2.43
N TYR A 387 -10.39 -3.23 -3.15
CA TYR A 387 -9.23 -3.64 -3.95
C TYR A 387 -8.12 -4.30 -3.12
N GLN A 388 -7.68 -3.65 -2.06
CA GLN A 388 -6.69 -4.24 -1.15
C GLN A 388 -7.30 -5.36 -0.30
N ALA A 389 -8.55 -5.24 0.12
CA ALA A 389 -9.24 -6.27 0.90
C ALA A 389 -9.30 -7.62 0.17
N HIS A 390 -9.51 -7.62 -1.15
CA HIS A 390 -9.45 -8.83 -1.95
C HIS A 390 -8.06 -9.46 -1.95
N ARG A 391 -6.99 -8.68 -2.11
CA ARG A 391 -5.61 -9.16 -2.07
C ARG A 391 -5.22 -9.70 -0.70
N LEU A 392 -5.64 -8.99 0.34
CA LEU A 392 -5.43 -9.36 1.74
C LEU A 392 -6.33 -10.49 2.22
N LYS A 393 -7.39 -10.81 1.46
CA LYS A 393 -8.49 -11.71 1.90
C LYS A 393 -9.14 -11.23 3.20
N CYS A 394 -9.18 -9.91 3.44
CA CYS A 394 -9.73 -9.30 4.63
C CYS A 394 -11.24 -9.09 4.48
N ARG A 395 -12.01 -9.65 5.38
CA ARG A 395 -13.48 -9.61 5.39
C ARG A 395 -14.00 -9.27 6.77
N TYR A 396 -15.26 -8.87 6.85
CA TYR A 396 -15.97 -8.84 8.13
C TYR A 396 -17.18 -9.77 8.10
N LYS A 397 -17.58 -10.22 9.29
CA LYS A 397 -18.76 -11.05 9.48
C LYS A 397 -19.87 -10.19 10.07
N SER A 398 -20.94 -10.00 9.29
CA SER A 398 -22.13 -9.25 9.72
C SER A 398 -22.96 -10.01 10.74
N ALA A 399 -23.85 -9.30 11.43
CA ALA A 399 -24.71 -9.87 12.48
C ALA A 399 -25.59 -11.02 11.99
N ASP A 400 -25.97 -11.04 10.71
CA ASP A 400 -26.72 -12.13 10.07
C ASP A 400 -25.85 -13.34 9.67
N GLY A 401 -24.54 -13.29 10.00
CA GLY A 401 -23.58 -14.35 9.75
C GLY A 401 -22.97 -14.39 8.36
N LYS A 402 -23.30 -13.44 7.48
CA LYS A 402 -22.71 -13.33 6.15
C LYS A 402 -21.31 -12.69 6.20
N SER A 403 -20.49 -13.06 5.24
CA SER A 403 -19.14 -12.52 5.08
C SER A 403 -19.11 -11.46 3.99
N HIS A 404 -18.58 -10.27 4.31
CA HIS A 404 -18.47 -9.13 3.40
C HIS A 404 -17.02 -8.67 3.33
N TRP A 405 -16.63 -8.05 2.22
CA TRP A 405 -15.32 -7.41 2.09
C TRP A 405 -15.30 -6.09 2.84
N VAL A 406 -14.19 -5.79 3.53
CA VAL A 406 -13.97 -4.46 4.08
C VAL A 406 -13.53 -3.50 2.97
N HIS A 407 -13.69 -2.19 3.19
CA HIS A 407 -12.93 -1.17 2.48
C HIS A 407 -11.70 -0.80 3.28
N THR A 408 -10.57 -0.59 2.61
CA THR A 408 -9.33 -0.11 3.22
C THR A 408 -9.07 1.33 2.81
N LEU A 409 -8.56 2.11 3.74
CA LEU A 409 -8.20 3.51 3.54
C LEU A 409 -6.83 3.77 4.16
N ASN A 410 -6.05 4.67 3.57
CA ASN A 410 -4.83 5.19 4.18
C ASN A 410 -4.74 6.70 4.08
N GLY A 411 -3.84 7.26 4.87
CA GLY A 411 -3.47 8.67 4.77
C GLY A 411 -2.13 8.94 5.45
N SER A 412 -1.34 9.82 4.85
CA SER A 412 -0.13 10.31 5.51
C SER A 412 -0.49 11.40 6.51
N ALA A 413 -0.12 11.20 7.77
CA ALA A 413 -0.36 12.15 8.86
C ALA A 413 0.95 12.68 9.49
N LEU A 414 1.95 13.19 8.80
CA LEU A 414 2.25 13.67 7.45
C LEU A 414 3.60 13.09 6.97
N ALA A 415 4.01 13.41 5.73
CA ALA A 415 5.38 13.15 5.25
C ALA A 415 6.31 14.26 5.74
N LEU A 416 7.20 13.94 6.70
CA LEU A 416 7.94 14.93 7.46
C LEU A 416 8.90 15.82 6.66
N PRO A 417 9.64 15.35 5.64
CA PRO A 417 10.65 16.21 4.99
C PRO A 417 10.08 17.49 4.39
N ARG A 418 8.97 17.39 3.66
CA ARG A 418 8.34 18.57 3.05
C ARG A 418 7.66 19.46 4.07
N ILE A 419 7.18 18.91 5.19
CA ILE A 419 6.70 19.68 6.34
C ILE A 419 7.84 20.46 6.99
N VAL A 420 9.00 19.82 7.22
CA VAL A 420 10.19 20.51 7.75
C VAL A 420 10.61 21.62 6.77
N ALA A 421 10.65 21.33 5.47
CA ALA A 421 10.97 22.35 4.46
C ALA A 421 10.02 23.55 4.54
N ALA A 422 8.71 23.29 4.58
CA ALA A 422 7.70 24.35 4.64
C ALA A 422 7.77 25.14 5.96
N LEU A 423 8.01 24.50 7.12
CA LEU A 423 8.19 25.17 8.40
C LEU A 423 9.42 26.10 8.36
N LEU A 424 10.56 25.63 7.85
CA LEU A 424 11.76 26.45 7.73
C LEU A 424 11.58 27.63 6.79
N GLU A 425 10.86 27.45 5.68
CA GLU A 425 10.66 28.50 4.69
C GLU A 425 9.57 29.50 5.08
N ASN A 426 8.44 29.04 5.64
CA ASN A 426 7.28 29.89 5.87
C ASN A 426 7.30 30.59 7.23
N HIS A 427 8.02 30.05 8.22
CA HIS A 427 8.10 30.63 9.59
C HIS A 427 9.41 31.36 9.87
N GLN A 428 10.23 31.65 8.84
CA GLN A 428 11.45 32.43 9.00
C GLN A 428 11.14 33.93 9.10
N ASP A 429 11.96 34.63 9.89
CA ASP A 429 12.04 36.09 9.95
C ASP A 429 13.51 36.55 9.85
N GLU A 430 13.79 37.83 10.15
CA GLU A 430 15.14 38.39 10.06
C GLU A 430 16.14 37.74 11.04
N THR A 431 15.69 37.07 12.08
CA THR A 431 16.52 36.56 13.19
C THR A 431 16.53 35.05 13.31
N GLY A 432 15.65 34.35 12.60
CA GLY A 432 15.57 32.88 12.63
C GLY A 432 14.21 32.31 12.23
N ILE A 433 13.85 31.17 12.76
CA ILE A 433 12.62 30.43 12.44
C ILE A 433 11.79 30.27 13.72
N GLN A 434 10.56 30.77 13.72
CA GLN A 434 9.60 30.56 14.78
C GLN A 434 8.99 29.17 14.67
N ILE A 435 8.91 28.44 15.78
CA ILE A 435 8.23 27.13 15.82
C ILE A 435 6.75 27.38 16.18
N PRO A 436 5.78 26.79 15.46
CA PRO A 436 4.38 26.87 15.80
C PRO A 436 4.10 26.50 17.26
N GLU A 437 3.17 27.24 17.91
CA GLU A 437 2.86 27.06 19.32
C GLU A 437 2.47 25.61 19.64
N ALA A 438 1.68 24.98 18.77
CA ALA A 438 1.26 23.58 18.93
C ALA A 438 2.43 22.58 18.89
N LEU A 439 3.56 22.92 18.24
CA LEU A 439 4.71 22.04 18.07
C LEU A 439 5.83 22.31 19.09
N ALA A 440 5.96 23.53 19.58
CA ALA A 440 7.05 23.95 20.48
C ALA A 440 7.25 23.05 21.71
N PRO A 441 6.20 22.58 22.42
CA PRO A 441 6.34 21.66 23.56
C PRO A 441 7.03 20.33 23.19
N TYR A 442 6.82 19.85 21.98
CA TYR A 442 7.38 18.59 21.48
C TYR A 442 8.84 18.73 21.05
N CYS A 443 9.24 19.92 20.60
CA CYS A 443 10.62 20.22 20.19
C CYS A 443 11.51 20.57 21.39
N GLY A 444 10.92 21.14 22.46
CA GLY A 444 11.63 21.67 23.61
C GLY A 444 12.36 22.98 23.33
N PHE A 445 11.92 23.73 22.33
CA PHE A 445 12.32 25.09 22.00
C PHE A 445 11.24 25.77 21.14
N GLU A 446 11.18 27.08 21.23
CA GLU A 446 10.19 27.91 20.50
C GLU A 446 10.77 28.52 19.23
N ARG A 447 12.10 28.53 19.10
CA ARG A 447 12.77 29.22 18.02
C ARG A 447 14.12 28.56 17.63
N ILE A 448 14.45 28.68 16.35
CA ILE A 448 15.77 28.39 15.79
C ILE A 448 16.38 29.72 15.35
N ASP A 449 17.38 30.22 16.06
CA ASP A 449 18.05 31.48 15.72
C ASP A 449 19.07 31.27 14.62
N TYR A 450 19.25 32.30 13.75
CA TYR A 450 20.38 32.33 12.84
C TYR A 450 21.69 32.50 13.61
N PRO A 451 22.80 31.92 13.16
CA PRO A 451 24.10 32.14 13.78
C PRO A 451 24.49 33.61 13.68
N THR A 452 24.99 34.16 14.79
CA THR A 452 25.49 35.55 14.90
C THR A 452 26.85 35.72 14.24
#